data_fb0fc1aba89b84408f3447f6c3cfc61d
#
_entry.id   fb0fc1aba89b84408f3447f6c3cfc61d
#
_cell.length_a   1.000
_cell.length_b   1.000
_cell.length_c   1.000
_cell.angle_alpha   90.00
_cell.angle_beta   90.00
_cell.angle_gamma   90.00
#
_symmetry.space_group_name_H-M   'P 1'
#
loop_
_entity.id
_entity.type
_entity.pdbx_description
1 polymer ?
#
loop_
_entity_poly.entity_id
_entity_poly.type
_entity_poly.pdbx_seq_one_letter_code
_entity_poly.pdbx_strand_id
1 'polypeptide(L)'
;MRRFLRPWWLVSHLAVLALLVVMVSLGFWQLRRLEERRDLNDLQAERTAAAVVAVGTLAEGTAADGHPESVEYRVVEATGRYRAADEVAVRNRSRGGLPGVWLLTPLVLADGPALVVNRGWVPQSSSDPAARPPAPAPDGKVVVRGVVRVSEQRAGLGVADPAEGRLASLARPDIDRYAAQLDYAVHPFYLQLNSQDPPPGDDPRMLALPPPTEGPHLGYAVQWFIFSAIAVVGYPLVLRYVSRRPDAIA
;
A
#
# COMPACT_ATOMS: atom_id res chain seq x y z
N MET A 1 -6.79 -33.90 44.11
CA MET A 1 -7.33 -32.60 43.58
C MET A 1 -6.81 -31.38 44.34
N ARG A 2 -6.70 -31.37 45.67
CA ARG A 2 -6.18 -30.21 46.46
C ARG A 2 -4.77 -29.72 46.05
N ARG A 3 -3.91 -30.58 45.45
CA ARG A 3 -2.56 -30.25 45.00
C ARG A 3 -2.56 -29.17 43.93
N PHE A 4 -3.51 -29.18 42.98
CA PHE A 4 -3.62 -28.21 41.88
C PHE A 4 -4.20 -26.84 42.33
N LEU A 5 -4.61 -26.72 43.61
CA LEU A 5 -5.04 -25.45 44.19
C LEU A 5 -3.90 -24.72 44.94
N ARG A 6 -2.66 -25.26 44.92
CA ARG A 6 -1.51 -24.53 45.46
C ARG A 6 -1.21 -23.28 44.63
N PRO A 7 -0.67 -22.22 45.24
CA PRO A 7 -0.46 -20.94 44.54
C PRO A 7 0.29 -21.05 43.21
N TRP A 8 1.28 -21.96 43.15
CA TRP A 8 2.08 -22.19 41.94
C TRP A 8 1.28 -22.78 40.76
N TRP A 9 0.35 -23.68 41.06
CA TRP A 9 -0.56 -24.25 40.07
C TRP A 9 -1.62 -23.25 39.63
N LEU A 10 -2.10 -22.38 40.53
CA LEU A 10 -3.02 -21.29 40.16
C LEU A 10 -2.36 -20.32 39.17
N VAL A 11 -1.09 -19.99 39.38
CA VAL A 11 -0.33 -19.17 38.43
C VAL A 11 -0.25 -19.86 37.05
N SER A 12 0.04 -21.19 37.03
CA SER A 12 0.06 -21.98 35.78
C SER A 12 -1.30 -21.97 35.07
N HIS A 13 -2.41 -22.18 35.81
CA HIS A 13 -3.75 -22.14 35.22
C HIS A 13 -4.08 -20.77 34.64
N LEU A 14 -3.76 -19.69 35.35
CA LEU A 14 -3.96 -18.32 34.87
C LEU A 14 -3.10 -18.02 33.64
N ALA A 15 -1.85 -18.48 33.64
CA ALA A 15 -0.95 -18.28 32.50
C ALA A 15 -1.47 -19.00 31.24
N VAL A 16 -1.91 -20.27 31.37
CA VAL A 16 -2.48 -21.02 30.25
C VAL A 16 -3.80 -20.40 29.78
N LEU A 17 -4.66 -19.94 30.69
CA LEU A 17 -5.89 -19.26 30.33
C LEU A 17 -5.60 -17.95 29.59
N ALA A 18 -4.66 -17.13 30.09
CA ALA A 18 -4.26 -15.90 29.42
C ALA A 18 -3.69 -16.18 28.02
N LEU A 19 -2.84 -17.20 27.89
CA LEU A 19 -2.29 -17.62 26.59
C LEU A 19 -3.41 -18.05 25.62
N LEU A 20 -4.39 -18.82 26.08
CA LEU A 20 -5.54 -19.22 25.27
C LEU A 20 -6.35 -18.01 24.79
N VAL A 21 -6.63 -17.07 25.69
CA VAL A 21 -7.34 -15.84 25.33
C VAL A 21 -6.58 -15.05 24.25
N VAL A 22 -5.26 -14.93 24.40
CA VAL A 22 -4.40 -14.24 23.41
C VAL A 22 -4.44 -14.96 22.06
N MET A 23 -4.24 -16.30 22.03
CA MET A 23 -4.24 -17.08 20.80
C MET A 23 -5.58 -17.02 20.05
N VAL A 24 -6.69 -17.17 20.78
CA VAL A 24 -8.04 -17.06 20.19
C VAL A 24 -8.28 -15.64 19.66
N SER A 25 -7.88 -14.62 20.42
CA SER A 25 -8.00 -13.20 19.99
C SER A 25 -7.19 -12.92 18.73
N LEU A 26 -5.98 -13.47 18.61
CA LEU A 26 -5.14 -13.38 17.42
C LEU A 26 -5.76 -14.10 16.22
N GLY A 27 -6.40 -15.25 16.44
CA GLY A 27 -7.15 -15.96 15.41
C GLY A 27 -8.26 -15.09 14.81
N PHE A 28 -9.10 -14.49 15.67
CA PHE A 28 -10.17 -13.59 15.23
C PHE A 28 -9.64 -12.28 14.63
N TRP A 29 -8.52 -11.76 15.14
CA TRP A 29 -7.88 -10.60 14.54
C TRP A 29 -7.42 -10.87 13.10
N GLN A 30 -6.84 -12.05 12.85
CA GLN A 30 -6.45 -12.46 11.49
C GLN A 30 -7.65 -12.59 10.55
N LEU A 31 -8.79 -13.11 11.04
CA LEU A 31 -10.02 -13.20 10.24
C LEU A 31 -10.54 -11.79 9.86
N ARG A 32 -10.53 -10.84 10.80
CA ARG A 32 -10.91 -9.44 10.49
C ARG A 32 -9.98 -8.82 9.45
N ARG A 33 -8.66 -9.08 9.56
CA ARG A 33 -7.69 -8.57 8.55
C ARG A 33 -7.89 -9.21 7.17
N LEU A 34 -8.33 -10.47 7.12
CA LEU A 34 -8.71 -11.14 5.87
C LEU A 34 -9.92 -10.45 5.24
N GLU A 35 -10.94 -10.18 6.02
CA GLU A 35 -12.18 -9.51 5.58
C GLU A 35 -11.87 -8.10 5.04
N GLU A 36 -11.15 -7.28 5.80
CA GLU A 36 -10.67 -5.97 5.34
C GLU A 36 -9.91 -6.03 4.00
N ARG A 37 -9.10 -7.10 3.80
CA ARG A 37 -8.38 -7.29 2.54
C ARG A 37 -9.30 -7.66 1.38
N ARG A 38 -10.31 -8.48 1.64
CA ARG A 38 -11.33 -8.84 0.63
C ARG A 38 -12.12 -7.62 0.20
N ASP A 39 -12.59 -6.82 1.15
CA ASP A 39 -13.32 -5.59 0.88
C ASP A 39 -12.51 -4.62 0.00
N LEU A 40 -11.21 -4.44 0.31
CA LEU A 40 -10.31 -3.63 -0.50
C LEU A 40 -10.08 -4.20 -1.91
N ASN A 41 -9.96 -5.53 -2.05
CA ASN A 41 -9.81 -6.18 -3.35
C ASN A 41 -11.08 -6.03 -4.20
N ASP A 42 -12.25 -6.18 -3.59
CA ASP A 42 -13.55 -6.05 -4.26
C ASP A 42 -13.76 -4.60 -4.73
N LEU A 43 -13.44 -3.62 -3.86
CA LEU A 43 -13.48 -2.21 -4.20
C LEU A 43 -12.53 -1.87 -5.38
N GLN A 44 -11.31 -2.40 -5.35
CA GLN A 44 -10.36 -2.23 -6.45
C GLN A 44 -10.88 -2.84 -7.75
N ALA A 45 -11.42 -4.06 -7.69
CA ALA A 45 -11.97 -4.75 -8.85
C ALA A 45 -13.18 -3.99 -9.45
N GLU A 46 -14.11 -3.57 -8.60
CA GLU A 46 -15.28 -2.78 -9.02
C GLU A 46 -14.87 -1.48 -9.71
N ARG A 47 -13.97 -0.71 -9.07
CA ARG A 47 -13.56 0.60 -9.57
C ARG A 47 -12.72 0.53 -10.83
N THR A 48 -11.89 -0.49 -10.98
CA THR A 48 -11.10 -0.69 -12.19
C THR A 48 -11.92 -1.23 -13.36
N ALA A 49 -13.01 -1.96 -13.10
CA ALA A 49 -13.95 -2.43 -14.11
C ALA A 49 -14.95 -1.38 -14.55
N ALA A 50 -15.12 -0.30 -13.78
CA ALA A 50 -16.07 0.77 -14.09
C ALA A 50 -15.68 1.50 -15.39
N ALA A 51 -16.65 2.16 -16.01
CA ALA A 51 -16.44 2.93 -17.24
C ALA A 51 -15.32 3.97 -17.05
N VAL A 52 -14.49 4.11 -18.08
CA VAL A 52 -13.47 5.15 -18.15
C VAL A 52 -14.14 6.52 -18.23
N VAL A 53 -13.70 7.45 -17.42
CA VAL A 53 -14.22 8.81 -17.39
C VAL A 53 -13.10 9.83 -17.64
N ALA A 54 -13.46 11.02 -18.10
CA ALA A 54 -12.50 12.12 -18.19
C ALA A 54 -12.09 12.56 -16.79
N VAL A 55 -10.81 12.92 -16.63
CA VAL A 55 -10.27 13.36 -15.33
C VAL A 55 -11.02 14.57 -14.77
N GLY A 56 -11.45 15.51 -15.60
CA GLY A 56 -12.22 16.68 -15.17
C GLY A 56 -13.53 16.30 -14.47
N THR A 57 -14.31 15.40 -15.05
CA THR A 57 -15.56 14.91 -14.45
C THR A 57 -15.33 14.25 -13.08
N LEU A 58 -14.23 13.48 -12.96
CA LEU A 58 -13.89 12.84 -11.69
C LEU A 58 -13.46 13.86 -10.64
N ALA A 59 -12.69 14.86 -11.06
CA ALA A 59 -12.16 15.90 -10.19
C ALA A 59 -13.27 16.80 -9.62
N GLU A 60 -14.31 17.08 -10.37
CA GLU A 60 -15.49 17.82 -9.89
C GLU A 60 -16.17 17.10 -8.71
N GLY A 61 -16.37 15.78 -8.82
CA GLY A 61 -16.88 14.96 -7.73
C GLY A 61 -15.99 14.98 -6.49
N THR A 62 -14.68 14.80 -6.68
CA THR A 62 -13.70 14.81 -5.59
C THR A 62 -13.58 16.17 -4.91
N ALA A 63 -13.68 17.26 -5.67
CA ALA A 63 -13.67 18.62 -5.11
C ALA A 63 -14.90 18.89 -4.24
N ALA A 64 -16.06 18.33 -4.62
CA ALA A 64 -17.29 18.46 -3.86
C ALA A 64 -17.25 17.68 -2.54
N ASP A 65 -16.64 16.47 -2.55
CA ASP A 65 -16.60 15.57 -1.39
C ASP A 65 -15.40 15.81 -0.48
N GLY A 66 -14.32 16.44 -0.99
CA GLY A 66 -13.07 16.69 -0.24
C GLY A 66 -12.26 15.42 0.08
N HIS A 67 -12.63 14.27 -0.49
CA HIS A 67 -12.04 12.96 -0.19
C HIS A 67 -11.43 12.31 -1.44
N PRO A 68 -10.14 12.52 -1.72
CA PRO A 68 -9.49 11.92 -2.88
C PRO A 68 -9.50 10.38 -2.87
N GLU A 69 -9.66 9.75 -1.69
CA GLU A 69 -9.80 8.29 -1.56
C GLU A 69 -11.08 7.75 -2.23
N SER A 70 -12.10 8.60 -2.39
CA SER A 70 -13.37 8.20 -3.04
C SER A 70 -13.19 7.81 -4.50
N VAL A 71 -12.15 8.33 -5.15
CA VAL A 71 -11.83 8.10 -6.58
C VAL A 71 -10.64 7.18 -6.81
N GLU A 72 -10.00 6.67 -5.75
CA GLU A 72 -8.89 5.74 -5.90
C GLU A 72 -9.31 4.50 -6.70
N TYR A 73 -8.43 3.97 -7.52
CA TYR A 73 -8.62 2.85 -8.46
C TYR A 73 -9.58 3.12 -9.64
N ARG A 74 -10.18 4.30 -9.78
CA ARG A 74 -10.93 4.64 -10.99
C ARG A 74 -10.00 4.76 -12.18
N VAL A 75 -10.46 4.24 -13.34
CA VAL A 75 -9.74 4.40 -14.61
C VAL A 75 -10.17 5.69 -15.26
N VAL A 76 -9.20 6.56 -15.54
CA VAL A 76 -9.45 7.85 -16.19
C VAL A 76 -8.62 8.01 -17.44
N GLU A 77 -9.13 8.88 -18.32
CA GLU A 77 -8.44 9.36 -19.50
C GLU A 77 -8.24 10.88 -19.39
N ALA A 78 -7.08 11.35 -19.79
CA ALA A 78 -6.76 12.76 -19.81
C ALA A 78 -5.95 13.11 -21.06
N THR A 79 -6.13 14.32 -21.56
CA THR A 79 -5.39 14.85 -22.69
C THR A 79 -4.65 16.12 -22.28
N GLY A 80 -3.35 16.17 -22.56
CA GLY A 80 -2.54 17.32 -22.14
C GLY A 80 -1.16 17.33 -22.77
N ARG A 81 -0.25 18.10 -22.17
CA ARG A 81 1.17 18.16 -22.51
C ARG A 81 2.01 17.96 -21.26
N TYR A 82 3.00 17.07 -21.34
CA TYR A 82 3.92 16.89 -20.23
C TYR A 82 4.79 18.13 -20.00
N ARG A 83 4.98 18.48 -18.74
CA ARG A 83 5.94 19.50 -18.31
C ARG A 83 7.19 18.84 -17.74
N ALA A 84 8.05 18.35 -18.63
CA ALA A 84 9.22 17.56 -18.27
C ALA A 84 10.22 18.29 -17.35
N ALA A 85 10.27 19.64 -17.40
CA ALA A 85 11.11 20.45 -16.52
C ALA A 85 10.75 20.30 -15.02
N ASP A 86 9.52 19.88 -14.71
CA ASP A 86 9.01 19.69 -13.35
C ASP A 86 9.01 18.22 -12.92
N GLU A 87 9.52 17.31 -13.77
CA GLU A 87 9.57 15.89 -13.44
C GLU A 87 10.39 15.61 -12.18
N VAL A 88 9.87 14.76 -11.28
CA VAL A 88 10.57 14.31 -10.09
C VAL A 88 10.64 12.78 -10.03
N ALA A 89 11.68 12.26 -9.39
CA ALA A 89 11.85 10.84 -9.17
C ALA A 89 11.29 10.42 -7.79
N VAL A 90 10.58 9.30 -7.71
CA VAL A 90 10.23 8.68 -6.42
C VAL A 90 11.25 7.58 -6.13
N ARG A 91 11.98 7.75 -5.04
CA ARG A 91 13.12 6.90 -4.65
C ARG A 91 12.70 5.53 -4.12
N ASN A 92 13.69 4.62 -4.05
CA ASN A 92 13.57 3.31 -3.40
C ASN A 92 12.44 2.44 -3.99
N ARG A 93 12.35 2.43 -5.32
CA ARG A 93 11.41 1.59 -6.06
C ARG A 93 12.16 0.47 -6.77
N SER A 94 11.93 -0.76 -6.35
CA SER A 94 12.56 -1.93 -6.98
C SER A 94 11.59 -2.61 -7.94
N ARG A 95 12.13 -3.19 -9.03
CA ARG A 95 11.40 -4.03 -9.97
C ARG A 95 12.24 -5.24 -10.35
N GLY A 96 11.70 -6.45 -10.11
CA GLY A 96 12.46 -7.69 -10.36
C GLY A 96 13.79 -7.78 -9.60
N GLY A 97 13.86 -7.23 -8.38
CA GLY A 97 15.08 -7.19 -7.57
C GLY A 97 16.08 -6.09 -7.95
N LEU A 98 15.85 -5.34 -9.01
CA LEU A 98 16.70 -4.24 -9.44
C LEU A 98 16.24 -2.93 -8.77
N PRO A 99 17.17 -2.13 -8.19
CA PRO A 99 16.85 -0.83 -7.64
C PRO A 99 16.50 0.16 -8.76
N GLY A 100 15.57 1.07 -8.47
CA GLY A 100 15.14 2.08 -9.42
C GLY A 100 14.28 3.17 -8.79
N VAL A 101 13.69 3.98 -9.63
CA VAL A 101 12.81 5.09 -9.25
C VAL A 101 11.56 5.10 -10.13
N TRP A 102 10.49 5.70 -9.63
CA TRP A 102 9.34 6.05 -10.47
C TRP A 102 9.50 7.49 -10.95
N LEU A 103 8.96 7.79 -12.13
CA LEU A 103 8.95 9.12 -12.70
C LEU A 103 7.56 9.73 -12.56
N LEU A 104 7.44 10.83 -11.81
CA LEU A 104 6.24 11.65 -11.71
C LEU A 104 6.42 12.88 -12.58
N THR A 105 5.60 13.01 -13.61
CA THR A 105 5.67 14.15 -14.55
C THR A 105 4.29 14.81 -14.60
N PRO A 106 4.19 16.14 -14.39
CA PRO A 106 2.93 16.83 -14.55
C PRO A 106 2.47 16.84 -15.99
N LEU A 107 1.20 16.54 -16.21
CA LEU A 107 0.48 16.69 -17.46
C LEU A 107 -0.39 17.94 -17.36
N VAL A 108 -0.04 18.99 -18.05
CA VAL A 108 -0.84 20.22 -18.12
C VAL A 108 -2.01 19.97 -19.05
N LEU A 109 -3.22 20.09 -18.50
CA LEU A 109 -4.48 19.92 -19.21
C LEU A 109 -4.86 21.24 -19.91
N ALA A 110 -5.82 21.17 -20.83
CA ALA A 110 -6.34 22.38 -21.49
C ALA A 110 -7.10 23.26 -20.49
N ASP A 111 -7.83 22.63 -19.59
CA ASP A 111 -8.66 23.28 -18.58
C ASP A 111 -8.39 22.69 -17.20
N GLY A 112 -8.33 23.52 -16.18
CA GLY A 112 -8.20 23.14 -14.78
C GLY A 112 -6.76 22.84 -14.31
N PRO A 113 -6.63 22.20 -13.14
CA PRO A 113 -5.35 21.81 -12.56
C PRO A 113 -4.60 20.77 -13.41
N ALA A 114 -3.27 20.76 -13.33
CA ALA A 114 -2.47 19.72 -13.98
C ALA A 114 -2.66 18.36 -13.28
N LEU A 115 -2.50 17.28 -14.03
CA LEU A 115 -2.54 15.91 -13.51
C LEU A 115 -1.12 15.39 -13.35
N VAL A 116 -0.73 14.99 -12.15
CA VAL A 116 0.55 14.30 -11.94
C VAL A 116 0.45 12.88 -12.47
N VAL A 117 1.32 12.52 -13.41
CA VAL A 117 1.35 11.18 -14.03
C VAL A 117 2.59 10.41 -13.57
N ASN A 118 2.39 9.27 -12.94
CA ASN A 118 3.43 8.27 -12.74
C ASN A 118 3.64 7.51 -14.05
N ARG A 119 4.65 7.93 -14.81
CA ARG A 119 4.96 7.38 -16.14
C ARG A 119 5.53 5.96 -16.07
N GLY A 120 6.06 5.56 -14.92
CA GLY A 120 6.61 4.22 -14.73
C GLY A 120 7.94 4.20 -13.99
N TRP A 121 8.59 3.05 -14.05
CA TRP A 121 9.85 2.75 -13.39
C TRP A 121 11.03 2.82 -14.36
N VAL A 122 12.14 3.41 -13.89
CA VAL A 122 13.44 3.33 -14.55
C VAL A 122 14.49 2.79 -13.59
N PRO A 123 15.52 2.07 -14.10
CA PRO A 123 16.61 1.60 -13.23
C PRO A 123 17.39 2.79 -12.67
N GLN A 124 17.90 2.63 -11.45
CA GLN A 124 18.81 3.61 -10.84
C GLN A 124 20.23 3.34 -11.34
N SER A 125 20.83 4.33 -12.00
CA SER A 125 22.16 4.19 -12.61
C SER A 125 23.33 4.50 -11.66
N SER A 126 23.04 5.12 -10.48
CA SER A 126 24.04 5.50 -9.49
C SER A 126 23.43 5.54 -8.09
N SER A 127 24.26 5.84 -7.07
CA SER A 127 23.79 6.09 -5.71
C SER A 127 22.96 7.37 -5.55
N ASP A 128 23.03 8.29 -6.53
CA ASP A 128 22.19 9.47 -6.57
C ASP A 128 20.78 9.09 -7.11
N PRO A 129 19.72 9.25 -6.31
CA PRO A 129 18.36 8.95 -6.74
C PRO A 129 17.85 9.82 -7.91
N ALA A 130 18.47 10.99 -8.13
CA ALA A 130 18.16 11.87 -9.26
C ALA A 130 18.88 11.44 -10.55
N ALA A 131 19.99 10.71 -10.45
CA ALA A 131 20.71 10.18 -11.60
C ALA A 131 20.01 8.93 -12.12
N ARG A 132 19.40 9.04 -13.28
CA ARG A 132 18.66 7.98 -13.96
C ARG A 132 18.93 8.03 -15.47
N PRO A 133 18.72 6.94 -16.20
CA PRO A 133 18.78 6.96 -17.66
C PRO A 133 17.79 7.98 -18.22
N PRO A 134 18.11 8.61 -19.35
CA PRO A 134 17.16 9.45 -20.05
C PRO A 134 15.88 8.67 -20.40
N ALA A 135 14.75 9.18 -19.94
CA ALA A 135 13.44 8.65 -20.28
C ALA A 135 12.51 9.83 -20.60
N PRO A 136 12.78 10.55 -21.71
CA PRO A 136 12.10 11.80 -22.01
C PRO A 136 10.59 11.58 -22.11
N ALA A 137 9.84 12.57 -21.61
CA ALA A 137 8.42 12.62 -21.89
C ALA A 137 8.20 12.97 -23.36
N PRO A 138 7.17 12.40 -24.00
CA PRO A 138 6.84 12.79 -25.38
C PRO A 138 6.56 14.29 -25.50
N ASP A 139 7.04 14.86 -26.57
CA ASP A 139 6.72 16.24 -26.92
C ASP A 139 5.30 16.35 -27.49
N GLY A 140 4.68 17.50 -27.27
CA GLY A 140 3.38 17.80 -27.84
C GLY A 140 2.20 17.29 -27.00
N LYS A 141 1.06 17.16 -27.68
CA LYS A 141 -0.19 16.68 -27.06
C LYS A 141 -0.17 15.17 -26.93
N VAL A 142 -0.51 14.68 -25.75
CA VAL A 142 -0.63 13.26 -25.46
C VAL A 142 -2.01 12.95 -24.88
N VAL A 143 -2.49 11.74 -25.15
CA VAL A 143 -3.64 11.14 -24.47
C VAL A 143 -3.10 10.08 -23.51
N VAL A 144 -3.41 10.20 -22.24
CA VAL A 144 -3.00 9.24 -21.20
C VAL A 144 -4.22 8.54 -20.62
N ARG A 145 -4.09 7.25 -20.36
CA ARG A 145 -5.09 6.47 -19.64
C ARG A 145 -4.42 5.70 -18.52
N GLY A 146 -5.02 5.70 -17.36
CA GLY A 146 -4.44 5.04 -16.19
C GLY A 146 -5.38 4.98 -15.01
N VAL A 147 -4.86 4.52 -13.90
CA VAL A 147 -5.58 4.35 -12.65
C VAL A 147 -5.25 5.49 -11.70
N VAL A 148 -6.28 6.10 -11.12
CA VAL A 148 -6.12 7.12 -10.09
C VAL A 148 -5.55 6.49 -8.82
N ARG A 149 -4.54 7.14 -8.26
CA ARG A 149 -3.93 6.79 -6.99
C ARG A 149 -3.88 8.02 -6.09
N VAL A 150 -4.11 7.80 -4.81
CA VAL A 150 -4.05 8.88 -3.82
C VAL A 150 -2.63 9.22 -3.41
N SER A 151 -2.45 10.45 -2.90
CA SER A 151 -1.20 10.92 -2.34
C SER A 151 -0.74 10.04 -1.18
N GLU A 152 0.54 9.62 -1.19
CA GLU A 152 1.13 8.85 -0.11
C GLU A 152 1.80 9.80 0.90
N GLN A 153 1.18 9.99 2.06
CA GLN A 153 1.76 10.78 3.13
C GLN A 153 2.68 9.95 4.04
N ARG A 154 3.54 10.65 4.78
CA ARG A 154 4.44 10.00 5.73
C ARG A 154 3.67 9.34 6.86
N ALA A 155 3.86 8.05 7.07
CA ALA A 155 3.38 7.33 8.25
C ALA A 155 4.53 7.09 9.23
N GLY A 156 4.42 7.62 10.45
CA GLY A 156 5.34 7.34 11.55
C GLY A 156 6.81 7.72 11.30
N LEU A 157 7.74 6.79 11.54
CA LEU A 157 9.21 7.00 11.51
C LEU A 157 9.83 6.95 10.09
N GLY A 158 9.03 6.98 9.03
CA GLY A 158 9.56 6.98 7.65
C GLY A 158 10.43 8.20 7.33
N VAL A 159 11.26 8.09 6.28
CA VAL A 159 12.08 9.20 5.77
C VAL A 159 11.16 10.35 5.37
N ALA A 160 11.44 11.55 5.87
CA ALA A 160 10.76 12.78 5.47
C ALA A 160 11.54 13.47 4.35
N ASP A 161 10.82 13.95 3.35
CA ASP A 161 11.39 14.90 2.41
C ASP A 161 11.45 16.30 3.07
N PRO A 162 12.43 17.16 2.72
CA PRO A 162 12.44 18.53 3.18
C PRO A 162 11.12 19.25 2.87
N ALA A 163 10.59 20.00 3.84
CA ALA A 163 9.31 20.69 3.69
C ALA A 163 9.37 21.80 2.63
N GLU A 164 10.53 22.43 2.45
CA GLU A 164 10.76 23.57 1.58
C GLU A 164 11.78 23.27 0.48
N GLY A 165 11.85 24.14 -0.51
CA GLY A 165 12.77 24.06 -1.63
C GLY A 165 12.29 23.13 -2.75
N ARG A 166 12.99 23.21 -3.89
CA ARG A 166 12.71 22.37 -5.06
C ARG A 166 13.45 21.04 -4.93
N LEU A 167 12.73 19.95 -4.97
CA LEU A 167 13.26 18.59 -4.88
C LEU A 167 13.25 17.94 -6.25
N ALA A 168 14.37 17.35 -6.65
CA ALA A 168 14.46 16.50 -7.83
C ALA A 168 13.97 15.06 -7.55
N SER A 169 13.83 14.70 -6.27
CA SER A 169 13.32 13.38 -5.89
C SER A 169 12.54 13.41 -4.58
N LEU A 170 11.55 12.55 -4.48
CA LEU A 170 10.67 12.36 -3.32
C LEU A 170 10.87 10.95 -2.73
N ALA A 171 10.64 10.78 -1.44
CA ALA A 171 10.66 9.46 -0.79
C ALA A 171 9.42 8.63 -1.16
N ARG A 172 8.31 9.30 -1.48
CA ARG A 172 7.02 8.71 -1.87
C ARG A 172 6.27 9.67 -2.80
N PRO A 173 5.22 9.21 -3.50
CA PRO A 173 4.37 10.09 -4.32
C PRO A 173 3.47 10.96 -3.41
N ASP A 174 4.10 11.88 -2.68
CA ASP A 174 3.46 12.90 -1.85
C ASP A 174 3.08 14.08 -2.74
N ILE A 175 1.83 14.10 -3.18
CA ILE A 175 1.35 15.08 -4.16
C ILE A 175 1.25 16.46 -3.54
N ASP A 176 0.92 16.58 -2.25
CA ASP A 176 0.86 17.87 -1.55
C ASP A 176 2.25 18.50 -1.46
N ARG A 177 3.26 17.69 -1.08
CA ARG A 177 4.66 18.14 -1.07
C ARG A 177 5.16 18.50 -2.48
N TYR A 178 4.74 17.72 -3.47
CA TYR A 178 5.11 17.99 -4.86
C TYR A 178 4.45 19.27 -5.38
N ALA A 179 3.17 19.48 -5.11
CA ALA A 179 2.43 20.69 -5.48
C ALA A 179 3.05 21.95 -4.91
N ALA A 180 3.55 21.91 -3.68
CA ALA A 180 4.15 23.06 -2.99
C ALA A 180 5.40 23.65 -3.70
N GLN A 181 6.01 22.93 -4.64
CA GLN A 181 7.15 23.42 -5.42
C GLN A 181 6.78 23.87 -6.85
N LEU A 182 5.50 23.78 -7.22
CA LEU A 182 5.01 24.15 -8.55
C LEU A 182 4.33 25.53 -8.50
N ASP A 183 4.35 26.24 -9.62
CA ASP A 183 3.73 27.58 -9.80
C ASP A 183 2.30 27.48 -10.37
N TYR A 184 1.72 26.27 -10.39
CA TYR A 184 0.37 26.00 -10.88
C TYR A 184 -0.29 24.91 -10.04
N ALA A 185 -1.63 24.89 -10.07
CA ALA A 185 -2.41 23.90 -9.34
C ALA A 185 -2.29 22.50 -9.95
N VAL A 186 -2.31 21.47 -9.11
CA VAL A 186 -2.40 20.07 -9.50
C VAL A 186 -3.59 19.40 -8.81
N HIS A 187 -4.11 18.33 -9.41
CA HIS A 187 -5.12 17.49 -8.75
C HIS A 187 -4.54 16.85 -7.48
N PRO A 188 -5.37 16.61 -6.41
CA PRO A 188 -4.90 16.04 -5.14
C PRO A 188 -4.63 14.52 -5.21
N PHE A 189 -4.54 13.97 -6.40
CA PHE A 189 -4.23 12.59 -6.72
C PHE A 189 -3.30 12.50 -7.91
N TYR A 190 -2.74 11.35 -8.17
CA TYR A 190 -1.92 11.10 -9.35
C TYR A 190 -2.47 9.95 -10.20
N LEU A 191 -2.07 9.92 -11.45
CA LEU A 191 -2.40 8.86 -12.40
C LEU A 191 -1.25 7.85 -12.48
N GLN A 192 -1.50 6.59 -12.18
CA GLN A 192 -0.60 5.51 -12.56
C GLN A 192 -0.88 5.13 -14.01
N LEU A 193 0.08 5.39 -14.89
CA LEU A 193 -0.08 5.25 -16.34
C LEU A 193 -0.22 3.78 -16.75
N ASN A 194 -1.27 3.45 -17.53
CA ASN A 194 -1.49 2.14 -18.13
C ASN A 194 -1.27 2.15 -19.65
N SER A 195 -1.65 3.26 -20.31
CA SER A 195 -1.41 3.45 -21.75
C SER A 195 -1.30 4.93 -22.08
N GLN A 196 -0.67 5.21 -23.21
CA GLN A 196 -0.44 6.57 -23.70
C GLN A 196 -0.40 6.58 -25.24
N ASP A 197 -0.88 7.67 -25.82
CA ASP A 197 -0.74 7.96 -27.25
C ASP A 197 -0.16 9.38 -27.42
N PRO A 198 0.98 9.55 -28.14
CA PRO A 198 1.82 8.50 -28.73
C PRO A 198 2.40 7.55 -27.67
N PRO A 199 2.65 6.28 -28.04
CA PRO A 199 3.17 5.29 -27.08
C PRO A 199 4.53 5.73 -26.53
N PRO A 200 4.84 5.43 -25.25
CA PRO A 200 6.17 5.70 -24.69
C PRO A 200 7.21 4.79 -25.37
N GLY A 201 8.48 5.15 -25.25
CA GLY A 201 9.59 4.27 -25.59
C GLY A 201 9.72 3.11 -24.61
N ASP A 202 10.88 2.41 -24.65
CA ASP A 202 11.16 1.27 -23.77
C ASP A 202 11.21 1.66 -22.28
N ASP A 203 11.60 2.87 -21.99
CA ASP A 203 11.61 3.46 -20.64
C ASP A 203 10.85 4.81 -20.62
N PRO A 204 10.14 5.12 -19.53
CA PRO A 204 9.99 4.33 -18.30
C PRO A 204 9.04 3.13 -18.49
N ARG A 205 9.34 2.02 -17.80
CA ARG A 205 8.49 0.83 -17.83
C ARG A 205 7.24 1.05 -17.01
N MET A 206 6.09 1.02 -17.66
CA MET A 206 4.80 1.20 -16.99
C MET A 206 4.60 0.20 -15.85
N LEU A 207 3.90 0.64 -14.82
CA LEU A 207 3.62 -0.15 -13.63
C LEU A 207 2.28 -0.85 -13.79
N ALA A 208 2.28 -2.18 -13.64
CA ALA A 208 1.02 -2.90 -13.46
C ALA A 208 0.46 -2.64 -12.05
N LEU A 209 -0.86 -2.61 -11.92
CA LEU A 209 -1.48 -2.70 -10.60
C LEU A 209 -1.13 -4.06 -9.99
N PRO A 210 -0.73 -4.11 -8.71
CA PRO A 210 -0.56 -5.38 -8.04
C PRO A 210 -1.85 -6.20 -8.11
N PRO A 211 -1.75 -7.52 -8.41
CA PRO A 211 -2.92 -8.36 -8.39
C PRO A 211 -3.54 -8.37 -6.99
N PRO A 212 -4.87 -8.45 -6.89
CA PRO A 212 -5.54 -8.56 -5.60
C PRO A 212 -5.08 -9.84 -4.89
N THR A 213 -4.75 -9.71 -3.61
CA THR A 213 -4.32 -10.84 -2.78
C THR A 213 -4.93 -10.74 -1.39
N GLU A 214 -5.40 -11.86 -0.89
CA GLU A 214 -5.92 -11.96 0.48
C GLU A 214 -4.79 -11.99 1.54
N GLY A 215 -3.54 -12.17 1.10
CA GLY A 215 -2.41 -12.36 2.00
C GLY A 215 -2.48 -13.69 2.78
N PRO A 216 -1.60 -13.89 3.77
CA PRO A 216 -1.51 -15.15 4.52
C PRO A 216 -2.50 -15.24 5.70
N HIS A 217 -3.46 -14.31 5.82
CA HIS A 217 -4.29 -14.13 7.03
C HIS A 217 -5.10 -15.37 7.40
N LEU A 218 -5.70 -16.05 6.41
CA LEU A 218 -6.46 -17.30 6.66
C LEU A 218 -5.56 -18.39 7.25
N GLY A 219 -4.37 -18.57 6.70
CA GLY A 219 -3.41 -19.57 7.20
C GLY A 219 -3.02 -19.30 8.65
N TYR A 220 -2.73 -18.03 8.98
CA TYR A 220 -2.42 -17.65 10.37
C TYR A 220 -3.62 -17.79 11.32
N ALA A 221 -4.84 -17.47 10.88
CA ALA A 221 -6.02 -17.68 11.71
C ALA A 221 -6.20 -19.16 12.06
N VAL A 222 -6.11 -20.05 11.07
CA VAL A 222 -6.16 -21.51 11.28
C VAL A 222 -5.07 -21.98 12.23
N GLN A 223 -3.85 -21.50 12.07
CA GLN A 223 -2.72 -21.84 12.95
C GLN A 223 -2.98 -21.44 14.41
N TRP A 224 -3.50 -20.23 14.66
CA TRP A 224 -3.83 -19.79 16.02
C TRP A 224 -4.92 -20.66 16.67
N PHE A 225 -5.96 -21.03 15.91
CA PHE A 225 -7.02 -21.91 16.42
C PHE A 225 -6.51 -23.33 16.67
N ILE A 226 -5.62 -23.87 15.82
CA ILE A 226 -4.99 -25.17 16.06
C ILE A 226 -4.16 -25.14 17.35
N PHE A 227 -3.35 -24.09 17.56
CA PHE A 227 -2.57 -23.95 18.80
C PHE A 227 -3.48 -23.84 20.04
N SER A 228 -4.59 -23.12 19.92
CA SER A 228 -5.59 -23.07 20.99
C SER A 228 -6.18 -24.44 21.29
N ALA A 229 -6.54 -25.21 20.27
CA ALA A 229 -7.06 -26.55 20.44
C ALA A 229 -6.03 -27.51 21.10
N ILE A 230 -4.76 -27.44 20.67
CA ILE A 230 -3.66 -28.19 21.27
C ILE A 230 -3.51 -27.83 22.76
N ALA A 231 -3.58 -26.54 23.11
CA ALA A 231 -3.46 -26.11 24.49
C ALA A 231 -4.66 -26.57 25.35
N VAL A 232 -5.89 -26.49 24.81
CA VAL A 232 -7.12 -26.93 25.48
C VAL A 232 -7.09 -28.44 25.76
N VAL A 233 -6.59 -29.26 24.83
CA VAL A 233 -6.50 -30.71 24.98
C VAL A 233 -5.25 -31.10 25.76
N GLY A 234 -4.12 -30.52 25.44
CA GLY A 234 -2.80 -30.87 25.98
C GLY A 234 -2.66 -30.54 27.45
N TYR A 235 -3.15 -29.37 27.89
CA TYR A 235 -3.00 -28.97 29.28
C TYR A 235 -3.71 -29.92 30.28
N PRO A 236 -4.96 -30.33 30.09
CA PRO A 236 -5.59 -31.37 30.92
C PRO A 236 -4.84 -32.71 30.91
N LEU A 237 -4.28 -33.12 29.76
CA LEU A 237 -3.48 -34.36 29.68
C LEU A 237 -2.20 -34.25 30.52
N VAL A 238 -1.52 -33.11 30.49
CA VAL A 238 -0.36 -32.85 31.36
C VAL A 238 -0.76 -32.91 32.84
N LEU A 239 -1.86 -32.24 33.21
CA LEU A 239 -2.36 -32.30 34.59
C LEU A 239 -2.67 -33.73 35.02
N ARG A 240 -3.31 -34.54 34.18
CA ARG A 240 -3.59 -35.95 34.41
C ARG A 240 -2.30 -36.77 34.54
N TYR A 241 -1.31 -36.56 33.70
CA TYR A 241 -0.02 -37.23 33.77
C TYR A 241 0.71 -36.93 35.09
N VAL A 242 0.82 -35.63 35.47
CA VAL A 242 1.43 -35.21 36.74
C VAL A 242 0.67 -35.72 37.96
N SER A 243 -0.65 -35.85 37.87
CA SER A 243 -1.44 -36.43 38.99
C SER A 243 -1.12 -37.89 39.25
N ARG A 244 -0.71 -38.64 38.23
CA ARG A 244 -0.38 -40.09 38.33
C ARG A 244 1.07 -40.37 38.80
N ARG A 245 1.95 -39.38 38.74
CA ARG A 245 3.36 -39.46 39.14
C ARG A 245 3.68 -38.37 40.19
N PRO A 246 3.27 -38.61 41.46
CA PRO A 246 3.41 -37.60 42.51
C PRO A 246 4.87 -37.20 42.83
N ASP A 247 5.83 -38.08 42.54
CA ASP A 247 7.24 -37.93 42.90
C ASP A 247 8.11 -37.28 41.81
N ALA A 248 7.56 -36.94 40.66
CA ALA A 248 8.31 -36.41 39.52
C ALA A 248 8.58 -34.89 39.60
N ILE A 249 8.00 -34.17 40.59
CA ILE A 249 8.17 -32.72 40.79
C ILE A 249 8.10 -32.46 42.32
N ALA A 250 9.08 -32.91 43.05
CA ALA A 250 9.38 -32.46 44.41
C ALA A 250 10.42 -31.37 44.41
#